data_3bee2046f9cd810a9b9fd5ab5c06ba23
#
_entry.id   3bee2046f9cd810a9b9fd5ab5c06ba23
#
_cell.length_a   1.000
_cell.length_b   1.000
_cell.length_c   1.000
_cell.angle_alpha   90.00
_cell.angle_beta   90.00
_cell.angle_gamma   90.00
#
_symmetry.space_group_name_H-M   'P 1'
#
loop_
_entity.id
_entity.type
_entity.pdbx_description
1 polymer ?
#
loop_
_entity_poly.entity_id
_entity_poly.type
_entity_poly.pdbx_seq_one_letter_code
_entity_poly.pdbx_strand_id
1 'polypeptide(L)'
;MPGLGTLALSGARSSCAFSPSLAHSKKIEESPTFQEKKGDRKADAEQLARALDYFSSEKFHECLVLLQPLNRRYKLNPRYRAYLAVCLYYEWEYDEAVKLFDEVIPLLQGVAPHELSLYYWMDAESYFALQQYDRALPLYEKMLPLCRDNEKPDAYYRMGFCHLFAAESSEASSSEKASGSSESSGSSAAERKKAKECFELSLEGYLKYRNTLNEQARIAQIRHMIGGLK
;
A
#
# COMPACT_ATOMS: atom_id res chain seq x y z
N MET A 1 4.05 -5.33 34.68
CA MET A 1 3.90 -4.52 33.46
C MET A 1 5.27 -4.42 32.80
N PRO A 2 5.63 -5.21 31.76
CA PRO A 2 6.75 -4.88 30.87
C PRO A 2 6.20 -4.19 29.62
N GLY A 3 6.81 -3.07 29.27
CA GLY A 3 6.40 -2.17 28.24
C GLY A 3 6.41 -2.82 26.85
N LEU A 4 5.35 -2.51 26.09
CA LEU A 4 5.28 -2.70 24.66
C LEU A 4 6.40 -1.90 24.02
N GLY A 5 7.47 -2.60 23.66
CA GLY A 5 8.54 -2.04 22.87
C GLY A 5 7.96 -1.54 21.55
N THR A 6 8.15 -0.27 21.31
CA THR A 6 7.92 0.39 20.04
C THR A 6 8.60 -0.46 18.94
N LEU A 7 7.84 -1.22 18.18
CA LEU A 7 8.32 -1.86 16.96
C LEU A 7 8.68 -0.71 16.02
N ALA A 8 9.97 -0.35 16.05
CA ALA A 8 10.54 0.50 15.04
C ALA A 8 10.23 -0.17 13.69
N LEU A 9 9.33 0.45 12.94
CA LEU A 9 9.10 0.18 11.53
C LEU A 9 10.39 0.55 10.79
N SER A 10 11.40 -0.31 10.94
CA SER A 10 12.55 -0.32 10.07
C SER A 10 12.00 -0.70 8.70
N GLY A 11 11.64 0.33 7.94
CA GLY A 11 11.23 0.21 6.56
C GLY A 11 12.34 -0.51 5.79
N ALA A 12 12.19 -1.82 5.67
CA ALA A 12 12.86 -2.53 4.62
C ALA A 12 12.33 -1.90 3.32
N ARG A 13 13.12 -0.99 2.76
CA ARG A 13 12.94 -0.52 1.40
C ARG A 13 13.04 -1.76 0.53
N SER A 14 11.90 -2.43 0.33
CA SER A 14 11.76 -3.33 -0.80
C SER A 14 11.93 -2.42 -2.00
N SER A 15 13.08 -2.54 -2.65
CA SER A 15 13.40 -1.81 -3.86
C SER A 15 12.54 -2.36 -4.98
N CYS A 16 11.22 -2.13 -4.90
CA CYS A 16 10.34 -2.23 -6.04
C CYS A 16 10.70 -1.03 -6.90
N ALA A 17 11.64 -1.22 -7.82
CA ALA A 17 11.94 -0.23 -8.82
C ALA A 17 10.64 0.10 -9.57
N PHE A 18 10.04 1.21 -9.21
CA PHE A 18 8.92 1.79 -9.93
C PHE A 18 9.49 2.33 -11.23
N SER A 19 9.48 1.51 -12.26
CA SER A 19 9.77 1.96 -13.63
C SER A 19 8.43 2.23 -14.31
N PRO A 20 7.94 3.47 -14.32
CA PRO A 20 6.80 3.81 -15.15
C PRO A 20 7.20 3.54 -16.60
N SER A 21 6.43 2.71 -17.29
CA SER A 21 6.61 2.49 -18.73
C SER A 21 6.45 3.82 -19.46
N LEU A 22 7.57 4.45 -19.80
CA LEU A 22 7.67 5.72 -20.53
C LEU A 22 7.29 5.64 -22.01
N ALA A 23 6.64 4.54 -22.42
CA ALA A 23 6.20 4.36 -23.79
C ALA A 23 4.84 5.00 -24.03
N HIS A 24 4.69 6.32 -23.87
CA HIS A 24 3.66 7.10 -24.59
C HIS A 24 3.92 8.62 -24.45
N SER A 25 5.07 9.06 -24.92
CA SER A 25 5.23 10.46 -25.30
C SER A 25 4.58 10.68 -26.67
N LYS A 26 3.25 10.54 -26.73
CA LYS A 26 2.46 11.01 -27.87
C LYS A 26 1.44 12.00 -27.35
N LYS A 27 1.63 13.28 -27.79
CA LYS A 27 0.68 14.39 -27.76
C LYS A 27 -0.18 14.45 -26.49
N ILE A 28 0.09 15.45 -25.68
CA ILE A 28 -0.89 15.99 -24.73
C ILE A 28 -2.06 16.49 -25.57
N GLU A 29 -3.00 15.58 -25.89
CA GLU A 29 -4.28 15.94 -26.46
C GLU A 29 -5.10 16.60 -25.37
N GLU A 30 -5.56 17.79 -25.69
CA GLU A 30 -6.39 18.67 -24.89
C GLU A 30 -7.62 17.90 -24.36
N SER A 31 -7.61 17.54 -23.09
CA SER A 31 -8.82 17.11 -22.39
C SER A 31 -9.72 18.31 -22.10
N PRO A 32 -11.04 18.26 -22.40
CA PRO A 32 -11.94 19.42 -22.41
C PRO A 32 -12.47 19.85 -21.04
N THR A 33 -11.72 19.73 -19.95
CA THR A 33 -12.14 20.16 -18.60
C THR A 33 -11.19 21.16 -17.94
N PHE A 34 -10.57 21.99 -18.75
CA PHE A 34 -9.75 23.10 -18.27
C PHE A 34 -10.62 24.34 -18.12
N GLN A 35 -11.18 24.60 -16.93
CA GLN A 35 -11.76 25.92 -16.64
C GLN A 35 -10.63 26.93 -16.42
N GLU A 36 -10.58 27.90 -17.31
CA GLU A 36 -9.52 28.89 -17.45
C GLU A 36 -9.44 29.89 -16.28
N LYS A 37 -8.26 30.01 -15.67
CA LYS A 37 -7.69 31.32 -15.35
C LYS A 37 -6.58 31.60 -16.39
N LYS A 38 -6.84 32.52 -17.30
CA LYS A 38 -5.94 32.96 -18.35
C LYS A 38 -4.70 33.60 -17.72
N GLY A 39 -3.58 32.88 -17.66
CA GLY A 39 -2.35 33.48 -17.15
C GLY A 39 -1.12 32.61 -17.36
N ASP A 40 -1.17 31.32 -17.00
CA ASP A 40 0.06 30.56 -16.81
C ASP A 40 0.05 29.13 -17.38
N ARG A 41 -0.77 28.84 -18.39
CA ARG A 41 -0.84 27.49 -18.97
C ARG A 41 0.52 26.92 -19.39
N LYS A 42 1.42 27.77 -19.91
CA LYS A 42 2.75 27.32 -20.31
C LYS A 42 3.62 27.00 -19.09
N ALA A 43 3.62 27.87 -18.11
CA ALA A 43 4.36 27.65 -16.87
C ALA A 43 3.83 26.42 -16.08
N ASP A 44 2.50 26.24 -16.02
CA ASP A 44 1.89 25.08 -15.38
C ASP A 44 2.19 23.77 -16.14
N ALA A 45 2.25 23.80 -17.48
CA ALA A 45 2.67 22.65 -18.28
C ALA A 45 4.16 22.29 -18.05
N GLU A 46 5.02 23.29 -17.97
CA GLU A 46 6.44 23.12 -17.65
C GLU A 46 6.61 22.59 -16.20
N GLN A 47 5.77 23.06 -15.26
CA GLN A 47 5.76 22.56 -13.89
C GLN A 47 5.32 21.09 -13.84
N LEU A 48 4.27 20.72 -14.60
CA LEU A 48 3.83 19.32 -14.69
C LEU A 48 4.95 18.43 -15.27
N ALA A 49 5.58 18.86 -16.36
CA ALA A 49 6.69 18.10 -16.96
C ALA A 49 7.81 17.85 -15.95
N ARG A 50 8.25 18.88 -15.22
CA ARG A 50 9.26 18.73 -14.17
C ARG A 50 8.81 17.82 -13.03
N ALA A 51 7.53 17.87 -12.64
CA ALA A 51 7.01 16.97 -11.61
C ALA A 51 7.08 15.50 -12.06
N LEU A 52 6.79 15.22 -13.34
CA LEU A 52 6.89 13.87 -13.89
C LEU A 52 8.35 13.40 -14.00
N ASP A 53 9.29 14.29 -14.30
CA ASP A 53 10.73 13.98 -14.28
C ASP A 53 11.20 13.65 -12.85
N TYR A 54 10.74 14.39 -11.84
CA TYR A 54 11.02 14.07 -10.44
C TYR A 54 10.39 12.74 -10.02
N PHE A 55 9.16 12.46 -10.42
CA PHE A 55 8.51 11.18 -10.17
C PHE A 55 9.31 10.02 -10.76
N SER A 56 9.73 10.14 -12.02
CA SER A 56 10.54 9.12 -12.71
C SER A 56 11.91 8.90 -12.07
N SER A 57 12.42 9.93 -11.38
CA SER A 57 13.68 9.90 -10.66
C SER A 57 13.52 9.55 -9.18
N GLU A 58 12.34 9.08 -8.76
CA GLU A 58 11.99 8.73 -7.36
C GLU A 58 12.19 9.88 -6.35
N LYS A 59 12.16 11.12 -6.83
CA LYS A 59 12.20 12.33 -6.00
C LYS A 59 10.79 12.72 -5.61
N PHE A 60 10.21 11.94 -4.69
CA PHE A 60 8.78 12.04 -4.37
C PHE A 60 8.43 13.34 -3.68
N HIS A 61 9.30 13.88 -2.82
CA HIS A 61 9.08 15.17 -2.19
C HIS A 61 8.98 16.30 -3.20
N GLU A 62 9.97 16.42 -4.10
CA GLU A 62 9.98 17.45 -5.13
C GLU A 62 8.80 17.32 -6.10
N CYS A 63 8.44 16.06 -6.41
CA CYS A 63 7.24 15.79 -7.21
C CYS A 63 5.97 16.28 -6.48
N LEU A 64 5.82 15.96 -5.20
CA LEU A 64 4.68 16.37 -4.37
C LEU A 64 4.50 17.87 -4.36
N VAL A 65 5.57 18.62 -4.10
CA VAL A 65 5.56 20.09 -4.07
C VAL A 65 5.05 20.71 -5.37
N LEU A 66 5.33 20.07 -6.51
CA LEU A 66 4.89 20.55 -7.82
C LEU A 66 3.49 20.05 -8.21
N LEU A 67 3.16 18.77 -7.94
CA LEU A 67 1.87 18.18 -8.35
C LEU A 67 0.70 18.65 -7.50
N GLN A 68 0.88 18.81 -6.19
CA GLN A 68 -0.20 19.13 -5.27
C GLN A 68 -0.89 20.49 -5.61
N PRO A 69 -0.17 21.60 -5.88
CA PRO A 69 -0.77 22.84 -6.33
C PRO A 69 -1.49 22.71 -7.68
N LEU A 70 -0.91 21.95 -8.62
CA LEU A 70 -1.54 21.71 -9.92
C LEU A 70 -2.84 20.92 -9.76
N ASN A 71 -2.86 19.88 -8.92
CA ASN A 71 -4.07 19.10 -8.67
C ASN A 71 -5.19 19.94 -8.02
N ARG A 72 -4.84 20.84 -7.09
CA ARG A 72 -5.81 21.78 -6.49
C ARG A 72 -6.40 22.74 -7.51
N ARG A 73 -5.59 23.19 -8.49
CA ARG A 73 -6.00 24.14 -9.51
C ARG A 73 -6.81 23.49 -10.64
N TYR A 74 -6.40 22.31 -11.08
CA TYR A 74 -6.87 21.72 -12.34
C TYR A 74 -7.59 20.38 -12.22
N LYS A 75 -7.64 19.75 -11.05
CA LYS A 75 -8.11 18.37 -10.90
C LYS A 75 -7.50 17.48 -12.00
N LEU A 76 -6.23 17.15 -11.85
CA LEU A 76 -5.44 16.38 -12.81
C LEU A 76 -6.15 15.06 -13.18
N ASN A 77 -5.75 14.48 -14.32
CA ASN A 77 -6.28 13.19 -14.73
C ASN A 77 -5.95 12.08 -13.68
N PRO A 78 -6.70 10.96 -13.64
CA PRO A 78 -6.53 9.93 -12.63
C PRO A 78 -5.09 9.40 -12.51
N ARG A 79 -4.35 9.28 -13.61
CA ARG A 79 -2.99 8.77 -13.59
C ARG A 79 -2.02 9.69 -12.85
N TYR A 80 -2.08 11.00 -13.10
CA TYR A 80 -1.23 11.97 -12.38
C TYR A 80 -1.65 12.12 -10.93
N ARG A 81 -2.92 11.92 -10.63
CA ARG A 81 -3.42 11.89 -9.26
C ARG A 81 -2.96 10.60 -8.53
N ALA A 82 -2.83 9.47 -9.22
CA ALA A 82 -2.21 8.28 -8.66
C ALA A 82 -0.72 8.52 -8.34
N TYR A 83 0.01 9.23 -9.19
CA TYR A 83 1.39 9.64 -8.88
C TYR A 83 1.47 10.56 -7.66
N LEU A 84 0.50 11.46 -7.51
CA LEU A 84 0.39 12.30 -6.32
C LEU A 84 0.14 11.45 -5.06
N ALA A 85 -0.74 10.45 -5.13
CA ALA A 85 -0.98 9.52 -4.02
C ALA A 85 0.27 8.72 -3.66
N VAL A 86 1.06 8.28 -4.65
CA VAL A 86 2.36 7.64 -4.43
C VAL A 86 3.32 8.58 -3.71
N CYS A 87 3.39 9.85 -4.11
CA CYS A 87 4.23 10.83 -3.42
C CYS A 87 3.80 11.03 -1.97
N LEU A 88 2.50 11.13 -1.70
CA LEU A 88 1.95 11.23 -0.34
C LEU A 88 2.31 10.00 0.50
N TYR A 89 2.23 8.79 -0.07
CA TYR A 89 2.66 7.57 0.62
C TYR A 89 4.14 7.61 1.02
N TYR A 90 5.03 8.03 0.14
CA TYR A 90 6.47 8.12 0.45
C TYR A 90 6.81 9.26 1.42
N GLU A 91 5.97 10.30 1.51
CA GLU A 91 6.08 11.37 2.51
C GLU A 91 5.36 11.04 3.83
N TRP A 92 4.80 9.82 3.95
CA TRP A 92 4.10 9.31 5.13
C TRP A 92 2.79 10.04 5.47
N GLU A 93 2.26 10.77 4.51
CA GLU A 93 0.96 11.44 4.57
C GLU A 93 -0.18 10.44 4.26
N TYR A 94 -0.25 9.39 5.08
CA TYR A 94 -1.11 8.23 4.80
C TYR A 94 -2.59 8.56 4.75
N ASP A 95 -3.08 9.48 5.60
CA ASP A 95 -4.48 9.92 5.61
C ASP A 95 -4.91 10.58 4.30
N GLU A 96 -4.00 11.31 3.64
CA GLU A 96 -4.26 11.92 2.34
C GLU A 96 -4.04 10.92 1.21
N ALA A 97 -3.07 10.02 1.35
CA ALA A 97 -2.76 9.00 0.37
C ALA A 97 -3.96 8.05 0.16
N VAL A 98 -4.54 7.50 1.24
CA VAL A 98 -5.70 6.58 1.14
C VAL A 98 -6.92 7.24 0.51
N LYS A 99 -7.22 8.51 0.87
CA LYS A 99 -8.34 9.25 0.26
C LYS A 99 -8.16 9.38 -1.25
N LEU A 100 -6.93 9.64 -1.67
CA LEU A 100 -6.63 9.86 -3.07
C LEU A 100 -6.57 8.54 -3.84
N PHE A 101 -5.99 7.47 -3.28
CA PHE A 101 -6.00 6.13 -3.86
C PHE A 101 -7.41 5.57 -4.01
N ASP A 102 -8.24 5.65 -2.97
CA ASP A 102 -9.64 5.24 -3.02
C ASP A 102 -10.43 5.94 -4.15
N GLU A 103 -10.14 7.22 -4.38
CA GLU A 103 -10.79 7.97 -5.45
C GLU A 103 -10.26 7.61 -6.84
N VAL A 104 -8.95 7.39 -7.00
CA VAL A 104 -8.35 7.31 -8.32
C VAL A 104 -8.20 5.90 -8.86
N ILE A 105 -7.95 4.89 -8.01
CA ILE A 105 -7.73 3.51 -8.46
C ILE A 105 -8.89 3.00 -9.31
N PRO A 106 -10.18 3.22 -8.94
CA PRO A 106 -11.31 2.78 -9.76
C PRO A 106 -11.41 3.47 -11.12
N LEU A 107 -10.77 4.63 -11.28
CA LEU A 107 -10.80 5.44 -12.51
C LEU A 107 -9.63 5.13 -13.44
N LEU A 108 -8.65 4.33 -13.01
CA LEU A 108 -7.47 3.99 -13.80
C LEU A 108 -7.84 3.00 -14.91
N GLN A 109 -7.70 3.44 -16.16
CA GLN A 109 -7.93 2.62 -17.34
C GLN A 109 -6.62 2.40 -18.09
N GLY A 110 -6.42 1.17 -18.63
CA GLY A 110 -5.25 0.85 -19.44
C GLY A 110 -3.93 0.87 -18.68
N VAL A 111 -3.95 0.78 -17.36
CA VAL A 111 -2.77 0.62 -16.51
C VAL A 111 -2.32 -0.82 -16.55
N ALA A 112 -1.01 -1.06 -16.65
CA ALA A 112 -0.46 -2.41 -16.62
C ALA A 112 -0.79 -3.12 -15.29
N PRO A 113 -1.10 -4.42 -15.29
CA PRO A 113 -1.45 -5.15 -14.07
C PRO A 113 -0.45 -4.97 -12.93
N HIS A 114 0.84 -5.04 -13.24
CA HIS A 114 1.90 -4.84 -12.24
C HIS A 114 1.92 -3.40 -11.69
N GLU A 115 1.70 -2.37 -12.52
CA GLU A 115 1.60 -0.98 -12.04
C GLU A 115 0.39 -0.81 -11.12
N LEU A 116 -0.74 -1.42 -11.47
CA LEU A 116 -1.94 -1.40 -10.63
C LEU A 116 -1.72 -2.13 -9.29
N SER A 117 -0.96 -3.24 -9.30
CA SER A 117 -0.62 -3.95 -8.06
C SER A 117 0.20 -3.09 -7.09
N LEU A 118 1.07 -2.21 -7.60
CA LEU A 118 1.83 -1.28 -6.76
C LEU A 118 0.94 -0.23 -6.10
N TYR A 119 -0.10 0.26 -6.82
CA TYR A 119 -1.06 1.18 -6.20
C TYR A 119 -1.89 0.50 -5.11
N TYR A 120 -2.36 -0.73 -5.33
CA TYR A 120 -3.03 -1.50 -4.29
C TYR A 120 -2.11 -1.78 -3.09
N TRP A 121 -0.84 -2.07 -3.34
CA TRP A 121 0.14 -2.25 -2.27
C TRP A 121 0.30 -0.98 -1.42
N MET A 122 0.54 0.16 -2.04
CA MET A 122 0.78 1.42 -1.33
C MET A 122 -0.46 1.90 -0.57
N ASP A 123 -1.64 1.70 -1.14
CA ASP A 123 -2.91 1.98 -0.48
C ASP A 123 -3.11 1.07 0.74
N ALA A 124 -2.89 -0.24 0.59
CA ALA A 124 -2.95 -1.21 1.68
C ALA A 124 -1.93 -0.89 2.79
N GLU A 125 -0.68 -0.56 2.46
CA GLU A 125 0.35 -0.16 3.42
C GLU A 125 -0.03 1.15 4.14
N SER A 126 -0.67 2.09 3.44
CA SER A 126 -1.18 3.31 4.06
C SER A 126 -2.27 3.02 5.08
N TYR A 127 -3.27 2.18 4.73
CA TYR A 127 -4.28 1.73 5.69
C TYR A 127 -3.69 0.93 6.83
N PHE A 128 -2.70 0.07 6.55
CA PHE A 128 -1.99 -0.69 7.58
C PHE A 128 -1.27 0.23 8.57
N ALA A 129 -0.59 1.28 8.09
CA ALA A 129 0.07 2.28 8.92
C ALA A 129 -0.93 3.07 9.80
N LEU A 130 -2.14 3.32 9.28
CA LEU A 130 -3.25 3.92 10.02
C LEU A 130 -3.99 2.93 10.95
N GLN A 131 -3.50 1.68 11.07
CA GLN A 131 -4.12 0.61 11.86
C GLN A 131 -5.55 0.23 11.42
N GLN A 132 -5.92 0.55 10.18
CA GLN A 132 -7.20 0.17 9.55
C GLN A 132 -7.05 -1.15 8.80
N TYR A 133 -6.82 -2.22 9.55
CA TYR A 133 -6.45 -3.54 9.01
C TYR A 133 -7.56 -4.20 8.20
N ASP A 134 -8.80 -3.94 8.56
CA ASP A 134 -10.02 -4.37 7.84
C ASP A 134 -10.10 -3.76 6.43
N ARG A 135 -9.57 -2.55 6.24
CA ARG A 135 -9.48 -1.90 4.94
C ARG A 135 -8.24 -2.30 4.15
N ALA A 136 -7.12 -2.56 4.84
CA ALA A 136 -5.88 -2.98 4.22
C ALA A 136 -5.97 -4.39 3.60
N LEU A 137 -6.58 -5.34 4.30
CA LEU A 137 -6.65 -6.75 3.90
C LEU A 137 -7.21 -6.96 2.49
N PRO A 138 -8.39 -6.44 2.11
CA PRO A 138 -8.94 -6.63 0.77
C PRO A 138 -8.10 -5.98 -0.34
N LEU A 139 -7.27 -4.99 -0.03
CA LEU A 139 -6.36 -4.38 -1.01
C LEU A 139 -5.15 -5.27 -1.29
N TYR A 140 -4.57 -5.92 -0.25
CA TYR A 140 -3.56 -6.95 -0.46
C TYR A 140 -4.11 -8.13 -1.29
N GLU A 141 -5.34 -8.55 -1.03
CA GLU A 141 -6.01 -9.60 -1.83
C GLU A 141 -6.14 -9.20 -3.31
N LYS A 142 -6.52 -7.95 -3.60
CA LYS A 142 -6.60 -7.43 -4.97
C LYS A 142 -5.23 -7.32 -5.65
N MET A 143 -4.17 -7.08 -4.89
CA MET A 143 -2.81 -7.03 -5.39
C MET A 143 -2.31 -8.39 -5.88
N LEU A 144 -2.59 -9.48 -5.15
CA LEU A 144 -2.01 -10.82 -5.36
C LEU A 144 -2.10 -11.36 -6.80
N PRO A 145 -3.23 -11.25 -7.53
CA PRO A 145 -3.33 -11.73 -8.91
C PRO A 145 -2.59 -10.85 -9.92
N LEU A 146 -2.19 -9.65 -9.54
CA LEU A 146 -1.61 -8.64 -10.44
C LEU A 146 -0.10 -8.48 -10.26
N CYS A 147 0.42 -8.81 -9.08
CA CYS A 147 1.82 -8.66 -8.73
C CYS A 147 2.67 -9.84 -9.20
N ARG A 148 3.99 -9.68 -9.15
CA ARG A 148 4.95 -10.74 -9.45
C ARG A 148 5.02 -11.74 -8.30
N ASP A 149 5.38 -12.98 -8.61
CA ASP A 149 5.46 -14.05 -7.60
C ASP A 149 6.44 -13.75 -6.46
N ASN A 150 7.53 -13.05 -6.73
CA ASN A 150 8.51 -12.66 -5.72
C ASN A 150 8.06 -11.50 -4.83
N GLU A 151 6.93 -10.86 -5.12
CA GLU A 151 6.32 -9.78 -4.34
C GLU A 151 5.20 -10.32 -3.42
N LYS A 152 4.60 -11.44 -3.78
CA LYS A 152 3.53 -12.09 -2.99
C LYS A 152 3.90 -12.38 -1.53
N PRO A 153 5.15 -12.81 -1.21
CA PRO A 153 5.53 -13.09 0.17
C PRO A 153 5.33 -11.91 1.12
N ASP A 154 5.58 -10.67 0.66
CA ASP A 154 5.37 -9.47 1.47
C ASP A 154 3.87 -9.23 1.72
N ALA A 155 3.03 -9.41 0.70
CA ALA A 155 1.59 -9.28 0.85
C ALA A 155 1.03 -10.30 1.84
N TYR A 156 1.39 -11.57 1.71
CA TYR A 156 0.99 -12.61 2.66
C TYR A 156 1.47 -12.32 4.09
N TYR A 157 2.67 -11.79 4.23
CA TYR A 157 3.18 -11.38 5.54
C TYR A 157 2.30 -10.31 6.19
N ARG A 158 1.91 -9.28 5.45
CA ARG A 158 1.01 -8.22 5.92
C ARG A 158 -0.39 -8.73 6.22
N MET A 159 -0.94 -9.57 5.34
CA MET A 159 -2.25 -10.20 5.55
C MET A 159 -2.27 -11.04 6.84
N GLY A 160 -1.18 -11.76 7.13
CA GLY A 160 -1.03 -12.49 8.38
C GLY A 160 -1.18 -11.59 9.60
N PHE A 161 -0.59 -10.39 9.59
CA PHE A 161 -0.78 -9.41 10.67
C PHE A 161 -2.20 -8.83 10.69
N CYS A 162 -2.81 -8.54 9.54
CA CYS A 162 -4.19 -8.07 9.51
C CYS A 162 -5.13 -9.07 10.22
N HIS A 163 -4.98 -10.36 9.95
CA HIS A 163 -5.74 -11.41 10.61
C HIS A 163 -5.43 -11.53 12.11
N LEU A 164 -4.16 -11.36 12.53
CA LEU A 164 -3.81 -11.36 13.96
C LEU A 164 -4.48 -10.21 14.70
N PHE A 165 -4.40 -9.00 14.17
CA PHE A 165 -5.02 -7.83 14.81
C PHE A 165 -6.55 -7.93 14.81
N ALA A 166 -7.17 -8.55 13.80
CA ALA A 166 -8.59 -8.86 13.80
C ALA A 166 -8.96 -9.86 14.93
N ALA A 167 -8.13 -10.89 15.15
CA ALA A 167 -8.31 -11.84 16.25
C ALA A 167 -8.22 -11.15 17.62
N GLU A 168 -7.20 -10.32 17.83
CA GLU A 168 -6.99 -9.58 19.09
C GLU A 168 -8.15 -8.59 19.36
N SER A 169 -8.63 -7.91 18.34
CA SER A 169 -9.78 -6.99 18.47
C SER A 169 -11.06 -7.72 18.86
N SER A 170 -11.26 -8.93 18.35
CA SER A 170 -12.39 -9.80 18.71
C SER A 170 -12.32 -10.25 20.17
N GLU A 171 -11.13 -10.57 20.66
CA GLU A 171 -10.90 -10.99 22.07
C GLU A 171 -11.09 -9.82 23.03
N ALA A 172 -10.59 -8.62 22.70
CA ALA A 172 -10.77 -7.42 23.52
C ALA A 172 -12.25 -7.05 23.68
N SER A 173 -13.01 -7.10 22.59
CA SER A 173 -14.46 -6.80 22.60
C SER A 173 -15.26 -7.83 23.43
N SER A 174 -14.77 -9.05 23.55
CA SER A 174 -15.42 -10.12 24.34
C SER A 174 -15.18 -9.97 25.82
N SER A 175 -14.04 -9.41 26.24
CA SER A 175 -13.69 -9.23 27.64
C SER A 175 -14.47 -8.10 28.32
N GLU A 176 -14.96 -7.12 27.56
CA GLU A 176 -15.80 -6.02 28.09
C GLU A 176 -17.27 -6.43 28.24
N LYS A 177 -17.72 -7.46 27.53
CA LYS A 177 -19.09 -8.00 27.66
C LYS A 177 -19.08 -9.28 28.52
N ALA A 178 -18.84 -9.14 29.81
CA ALA A 178 -18.95 -10.22 30.77
C ALA A 178 -20.41 -10.64 30.98
N SER A 179 -21.01 -11.33 29.98
CA SER A 179 -22.09 -12.31 30.14
C SER A 179 -22.48 -12.89 28.77
N GLY A 180 -22.03 -14.11 28.51
CA GLY A 180 -22.75 -15.07 27.66
C GLY A 180 -22.78 -14.83 26.16
N SER A 181 -21.75 -15.31 25.47
CA SER A 181 -21.95 -16.05 24.22
C SER A 181 -20.64 -16.73 23.77
N SER A 182 -20.70 -18.02 23.49
CA SER A 182 -19.60 -18.86 22.99
C SER A 182 -19.22 -18.58 21.52
N GLU A 183 -19.85 -17.60 20.88
CA GLU A 183 -19.64 -17.30 19.46
C GLU A 183 -18.37 -16.46 19.17
N SER A 184 -17.90 -15.68 20.14
CA SER A 184 -16.73 -14.81 19.93
C SER A 184 -15.40 -15.57 19.92
N SER A 185 -15.30 -16.68 20.66
CA SER A 185 -14.08 -17.51 20.69
C SER A 185 -13.83 -18.24 19.36
N GLY A 186 -14.88 -18.61 18.65
CA GLY A 186 -14.77 -19.25 17.34
C GLY A 186 -14.25 -18.30 16.24
N SER A 187 -14.62 -17.02 16.30
CA SER A 187 -14.16 -16.02 15.34
C SER A 187 -12.66 -15.73 15.48
N SER A 188 -12.18 -15.54 16.71
CA SER A 188 -10.75 -15.29 16.96
C SER A 188 -9.88 -16.49 16.54
N ALA A 189 -10.29 -17.72 16.85
CA ALA A 189 -9.58 -18.91 16.43
C ALA A 189 -9.50 -19.06 14.90
N ALA A 190 -10.58 -18.72 14.19
CA ALA A 190 -10.60 -18.72 12.73
C ALA A 190 -9.65 -17.67 12.12
N GLU A 191 -9.60 -16.47 12.70
CA GLU A 191 -8.67 -15.42 12.26
C GLU A 191 -7.21 -15.81 12.54
N ARG A 192 -6.90 -16.41 13.71
CA ARG A 192 -5.55 -16.94 13.99
C ARG A 192 -5.12 -18.03 13.02
N LYS A 193 -6.05 -18.89 12.60
CA LYS A 193 -5.79 -19.92 11.59
C LYS A 193 -5.45 -19.29 10.23
N LYS A 194 -6.21 -18.29 9.77
CA LYS A 194 -5.92 -17.56 8.54
C LYS A 194 -4.58 -16.83 8.62
N ALA A 195 -4.28 -16.21 9.75
CA ALA A 195 -2.98 -15.58 9.98
C ALA A 195 -1.83 -16.59 9.80
N LYS A 196 -1.96 -17.78 10.38
CA LYS A 196 -0.96 -18.85 10.25
C LYS A 196 -0.79 -19.28 8.79
N GLU A 197 -1.89 -19.52 8.07
CA GLU A 197 -1.87 -19.87 6.64
C GLU A 197 -1.17 -18.78 5.80
N CYS A 198 -1.44 -17.51 6.06
CA CYS A 198 -0.76 -16.40 5.40
C CYS A 198 0.74 -16.38 5.69
N PHE A 199 1.16 -16.60 6.94
CA PHE A 199 2.59 -16.67 7.28
C PHE A 199 3.28 -17.88 6.65
N GLU A 200 2.62 -19.01 6.54
CA GLU A 200 3.13 -20.19 5.86
C GLU A 200 3.36 -19.93 4.37
N LEU A 201 2.39 -19.30 3.68
CA LEU A 201 2.53 -18.88 2.27
C LEU A 201 3.65 -17.83 2.09
N SER A 202 3.76 -16.89 3.03
CA SER A 202 4.85 -15.93 3.05
C SER A 202 6.21 -16.61 3.18
N LEU A 203 6.34 -17.54 4.13
CA LEU A 203 7.59 -18.30 4.35
C LEU A 203 8.00 -19.08 3.11
N GLU A 204 7.05 -19.80 2.51
CA GLU A 204 7.29 -20.57 1.28
C GLU A 204 7.81 -19.65 0.15
N GLY A 205 7.16 -18.51 -0.05
CA GLY A 205 7.55 -17.56 -1.08
C GLY A 205 8.93 -16.93 -0.81
N TYR A 206 9.25 -16.55 0.43
CA TYR A 206 10.59 -16.07 0.79
C TYR A 206 11.65 -17.13 0.54
N LEU A 207 11.43 -18.38 0.95
CA LEU A 207 12.36 -19.45 0.71
C LEU A 207 12.57 -19.77 -0.77
N LYS A 208 11.52 -19.63 -1.58
CA LYS A 208 11.57 -19.93 -3.01
C LYS A 208 12.20 -18.81 -3.83
N TYR A 209 11.87 -17.56 -3.57
CA TYR A 209 12.20 -16.45 -4.45
C TYR A 209 13.21 -15.47 -3.86
N ARG A 210 13.35 -15.41 -2.52
CA ARG A 210 14.11 -14.37 -1.82
C ARG A 210 14.97 -14.93 -0.68
N ASN A 211 15.49 -16.15 -0.80
CA ASN A 211 16.33 -16.77 0.21
C ASN A 211 17.77 -16.22 0.19
N THR A 212 17.92 -14.95 0.53
CA THR A 212 19.19 -14.22 0.59
C THR A 212 19.59 -13.92 2.03
N LEU A 213 20.86 -13.57 2.26
CA LEU A 213 21.34 -13.19 3.61
C LEU A 213 20.54 -12.03 4.21
N ASN A 214 20.12 -11.07 3.38
CA ASN A 214 19.36 -9.89 3.82
C ASN A 214 17.96 -10.26 4.31
N GLU A 215 17.39 -11.38 3.87
CA GLU A 215 16.03 -11.80 4.21
C GLU A 215 15.99 -12.81 5.38
N GLN A 216 17.14 -13.27 5.87
CA GLN A 216 17.18 -14.29 6.93
C GLN A 216 16.50 -13.83 8.23
N ALA A 217 16.62 -12.55 8.57
CA ALA A 217 15.94 -11.99 9.74
C ALA A 217 14.40 -12.05 9.58
N ARG A 218 13.91 -11.73 8.38
CA ARG A 218 12.48 -11.81 8.04
C ARG A 218 11.98 -13.25 8.07
N ILE A 219 12.73 -14.16 7.45
CA ILE A 219 12.42 -15.60 7.45
C ILE A 219 12.38 -16.15 8.88
N ALA A 220 13.32 -15.77 9.75
CA ALA A 220 13.34 -16.19 11.15
C ALA A 220 12.13 -15.62 11.93
N GLN A 221 11.78 -14.37 11.69
CA GLN A 221 10.59 -13.75 12.27
C GLN A 221 9.30 -14.47 11.87
N ILE A 222 9.12 -14.79 10.59
CA ILE A 222 7.94 -15.52 10.10
C ILE A 222 7.84 -16.90 10.75
N ARG A 223 8.95 -17.64 10.85
CA ARG A 223 8.98 -18.94 11.54
C ARG A 223 8.57 -18.83 13.02
N HIS A 224 9.02 -17.77 13.69
CA HIS A 224 8.65 -17.50 15.08
C HIS A 224 7.14 -17.23 15.19
N MET A 225 6.56 -16.43 14.30
CA MET A 225 5.12 -16.13 14.25
C MET A 225 4.31 -17.42 14.05
N ILE A 226 4.67 -18.27 13.10
CA ILE A 226 4.02 -19.57 12.87
C ILE A 226 4.09 -20.46 14.11
N GLY A 227 5.24 -20.49 14.79
CA GLY A 227 5.44 -21.27 16.03
C GLY A 227 4.56 -20.82 17.20
N GLY A 228 4.25 -19.53 17.28
CA GLY A 228 3.37 -18.93 18.28
C GLY A 228 1.88 -19.17 18.04
N LEU A 229 1.49 -19.51 16.81
CA LEU A 229 0.10 -19.72 16.37
C LEU A 229 -0.27 -21.23 16.37
N LYS A 230 -0.08 -21.89 17.51
CA LYS A 230 -0.44 -23.30 17.68
C LYS A 230 -1.89 -23.45 18.08
#